data_882092760b097aa9fd2fb60aea6fe28d
#
_entry.id   882092760b097aa9fd2fb60aea6fe28d
#
_cell.length_a   1.000
_cell.length_b   1.000
_cell.length_c   1.000
_cell.angle_alpha   90.00
_cell.angle_beta   90.00
_cell.angle_gamma   90.00
#
_symmetry.space_group_name_H-M   'P 1'
#
loop_
_entity.id
_entity.type
_entity.pdbx_description
1 polymer ?
#
loop_
_entity_poly.entity_id
_entity_poly.type
_entity_poly.pdbx_seq_one_letter_code
_entity_poly.pdbx_strand_id
1 'polypeptide(L)'
;MIRNDIRIMKMDRNNRSILMRALYADFCANREAGRPNEHYAALIIKVHNTPPGKLPLNGAEFRLARNSLNNLRNERIAAGGYADAADAALIKLVKAKPPFWPFW
;
A
#
# COMPACT_ATOMS: atom_id res chain seq x y z
N MET A 1 18.63 12.03 -16.71
CA MET A 1 19.11 11.00 -15.81
C MET A 1 17.96 10.19 -15.23
N ILE A 2 18.08 8.91 -15.29
CA ILE A 2 17.05 8.02 -14.78
C ILE A 2 17.38 7.67 -13.34
N ARG A 3 16.41 7.88 -12.50
CA ARG A 3 16.51 7.50 -11.10
C ARG A 3 15.70 6.26 -10.85
N ASN A 4 16.28 5.33 -10.14
CA ASN A 4 15.56 4.14 -9.74
C ASN A 4 15.05 4.33 -8.32
N ASP A 5 13.79 4.78 -8.20
CA ASP A 5 13.16 4.99 -6.91
C ASP A 5 12.35 3.78 -6.46
N ILE A 6 12.55 2.66 -7.10
CA ILE A 6 11.81 1.44 -6.77
C ILE A 6 12.25 0.92 -5.42
N ARG A 7 11.28 0.62 -4.57
CA ARG A 7 11.48 -0.05 -3.29
C ARG A 7 10.68 -1.34 -3.28
N ILE A 8 11.26 -2.36 -2.69
CA ILE A 8 10.61 -3.66 -2.62
C ILE A 8 9.99 -3.84 -1.25
N MET A 9 8.67 -3.94 -1.20
CA MET A 9 7.94 -4.26 0.01
C MET A 9 7.82 -5.77 0.12
N LYS A 10 8.25 -6.32 1.26
CA LYS A 10 7.98 -7.73 1.55
C LYS A 10 6.59 -7.82 2.14
N MET A 11 5.70 -8.52 1.45
CA MET A 11 4.33 -8.66 1.92
C MET A 11 3.94 -10.12 1.98
N ASP A 12 3.35 -10.52 3.09
CA ASP A 12 2.72 -11.82 3.17
C ASP A 12 1.28 -11.71 2.67
N ARG A 13 0.54 -12.81 2.76
CA ARG A 13 -0.85 -12.83 2.30
C ARG A 13 -1.71 -11.83 3.07
N ASN A 14 -1.50 -11.71 4.38
CA ASN A 14 -2.28 -10.79 5.21
C ASN A 14 -1.98 -9.34 4.88
N ASN A 15 -0.69 -8.99 4.73
CA ASN A 15 -0.29 -7.64 4.35
C ASN A 15 -0.91 -7.26 3.01
N ARG A 16 -0.88 -8.19 2.06
CA ARG A 16 -1.44 -7.97 0.73
C ARG A 16 -2.94 -7.70 0.81
N SER A 17 -3.67 -8.50 1.57
CA SER A 17 -5.12 -8.33 1.74
C SER A 17 -5.47 -7.00 2.36
N ILE A 18 -4.73 -6.58 3.38
CA ILE A 18 -4.96 -5.31 4.06
C ILE A 18 -4.64 -4.14 3.13
N LEU A 19 -3.54 -4.22 2.38
CA LEU A 19 -3.19 -3.19 1.41
C LEU A 19 -4.28 -3.04 0.35
N MET A 20 -4.78 -4.17 -0.18
CA MET A 20 -5.87 -4.15 -1.16
C MET A 20 -7.12 -3.49 -0.59
N ARG A 21 -7.47 -3.82 0.65
CA ARG A 21 -8.64 -3.23 1.31
C ARG A 21 -8.47 -1.72 1.48
N ALA A 22 -7.29 -1.29 1.89
CA ALA A 22 -7.00 0.13 2.09
C ALA A 22 -7.09 0.91 0.79
N LEU A 23 -6.49 0.39 -0.27
CA LEU A 23 -6.51 1.03 -1.59
C LEU A 23 -7.92 1.09 -2.16
N TYR A 24 -8.68 0.01 -2.01
CA TYR A 24 -10.04 -0.05 -2.54
C TYR A 24 -10.97 0.92 -1.83
N ALA A 25 -10.81 1.08 -0.50
CA ALA A 25 -11.60 2.03 0.26
C ALA A 25 -11.36 3.46 -0.24
N ASP A 26 -10.11 3.83 -0.47
CA ASP A 26 -9.78 5.16 -0.98
C ASP A 26 -10.21 5.34 -2.43
N PHE A 27 -10.11 4.28 -3.23
CA PHE A 27 -10.63 4.29 -4.61
C PHE A 27 -12.11 4.64 -4.62
N CYS A 28 -12.90 3.96 -3.79
CA CYS A 28 -14.34 4.20 -3.72
C CYS A 28 -14.65 5.60 -3.20
N ALA A 29 -13.93 6.06 -2.17
CA ALA A 29 -14.13 7.38 -1.61
C ALA A 29 -13.86 8.47 -2.64
N ASN A 30 -12.80 8.33 -3.43
CA ASN A 30 -12.47 9.30 -4.47
C ASN A 30 -13.50 9.28 -5.59
N ARG A 31 -13.97 8.09 -5.96
CA ARG A 31 -14.99 7.99 -7.00
C ARG A 31 -16.28 8.70 -6.57
N GLU A 32 -16.70 8.48 -5.34
CA GLU A 32 -17.91 9.12 -4.81
C GLU A 32 -17.77 10.63 -4.72
N ALA A 33 -16.55 11.10 -4.44
CA ALA A 33 -16.26 12.53 -4.35
C ALA A 33 -16.02 13.19 -5.74
N GLY A 34 -16.05 12.41 -6.80
CA GLY A 34 -15.80 12.91 -8.14
C GLY A 34 -14.34 13.26 -8.42
N ARG A 35 -13.41 12.73 -7.63
CA ARG A 35 -11.99 12.98 -7.82
C ARG A 35 -11.35 11.91 -8.70
N PRO A 36 -10.25 12.23 -9.40
CA PRO A 36 -9.53 11.24 -10.20
C PRO A 36 -9.04 10.09 -9.33
N ASN A 37 -9.17 8.86 -9.83
CA ASN A 37 -8.79 7.67 -9.07
C ASN A 37 -8.03 6.64 -9.90
N GLU A 38 -7.51 7.04 -11.07
CA GLU A 38 -6.81 6.12 -11.98
C GLU A 38 -5.57 5.52 -11.31
N HIS A 39 -4.87 6.30 -10.51
CA HIS A 39 -3.66 5.83 -9.84
C HIS A 39 -3.98 4.79 -8.76
N TYR A 40 -5.12 4.90 -8.08
CA TYR A 40 -5.57 3.86 -7.16
C TYR A 40 -5.91 2.58 -7.92
N ALA A 41 -6.64 2.72 -9.03
CA ALA A 41 -7.01 1.58 -9.85
C ALA A 41 -5.77 0.84 -10.36
N ALA A 42 -4.79 1.58 -10.85
CA ALA A 42 -3.57 1.01 -11.38
C ALA A 42 -2.79 0.23 -10.29
N LEU A 43 -2.69 0.80 -9.10
CA LEU A 43 -1.98 0.14 -8.02
C LEU A 43 -2.73 -1.08 -7.51
N ILE A 44 -4.05 -1.01 -7.44
CA ILE A 44 -4.89 -2.15 -7.06
C ILE A 44 -4.64 -3.32 -8.02
N ILE A 45 -4.65 -3.05 -9.32
CA ILE A 45 -4.40 -4.07 -10.34
C ILE A 45 -3.00 -4.66 -10.16
N LYS A 46 -2.01 -3.81 -9.93
CA LYS A 46 -0.63 -4.25 -9.74
C LYS A 46 -0.51 -5.19 -8.54
N VAL A 47 -1.10 -4.80 -7.41
CA VAL A 47 -1.07 -5.64 -6.20
C VAL A 47 -1.82 -6.93 -6.42
N HIS A 48 -2.97 -6.87 -7.09
CA HIS A 48 -3.76 -8.05 -7.39
C HIS A 48 -2.97 -9.05 -8.24
N ASN A 49 -2.18 -8.56 -9.20
CA ASN A 49 -1.40 -9.40 -10.09
C ASN A 49 -0.06 -9.83 -9.50
N THR A 50 0.28 -9.36 -8.31
CA THR A 50 1.54 -9.71 -7.64
C THR A 50 1.25 -10.72 -6.54
N PRO A 51 1.77 -11.94 -6.63
CA PRO A 51 1.56 -12.92 -5.55
C PRO A 51 2.26 -12.46 -4.26
N PRO A 52 1.87 -13.03 -3.11
CA PRO A 52 2.57 -12.72 -1.86
C PRO A 52 4.07 -12.92 -2.01
N GLY A 53 4.84 -12.00 -1.43
CA GLY A 53 6.29 -12.02 -1.53
C GLY A 53 6.83 -10.61 -1.68
N LYS A 54 7.29 -10.26 -2.87
CA LYS A 54 7.94 -8.98 -3.11
C LYS A 54 7.09 -8.12 -4.03
N LEU A 55 6.75 -6.91 -3.56
CA LEU A 55 5.99 -5.93 -4.32
C LEU A 55 6.88 -4.74 -4.63
N PRO A 56 7.27 -4.52 -5.87
CA PRO A 56 8.04 -3.34 -6.24
C PRO A 56 7.14 -2.11 -6.33
N LEU A 57 7.56 -1.01 -5.71
CA LEU A 57 6.79 0.22 -5.67
C LEU A 57 7.68 1.39 -6.04
N ASN A 58 7.23 2.25 -6.96
CA ASN A 58 7.92 3.51 -7.19
C ASN A 58 7.53 4.53 -6.11
N GLY A 59 8.11 5.74 -6.15
CA GLY A 59 7.87 6.75 -5.12
C GLY A 59 6.41 7.13 -4.98
N ALA A 60 5.71 7.30 -6.11
CA ALA A 60 4.29 7.66 -6.11
C ALA A 60 3.44 6.52 -5.54
N GLU A 61 3.71 5.30 -5.94
CA GLU A 61 3.01 4.12 -5.44
C GLU A 61 3.25 3.92 -3.94
N PHE A 62 4.48 4.12 -3.50
CA PHE A 62 4.83 4.04 -2.09
C PHE A 62 4.01 5.02 -1.26
N ARG A 63 3.95 6.28 -1.70
CA ARG A 63 3.19 7.31 -0.98
C ARG A 63 1.70 6.99 -0.97
N LEU A 64 1.18 6.52 -2.08
CA LEU A 64 -0.22 6.16 -2.18
C LEU A 64 -0.57 5.01 -1.23
N ALA A 65 0.26 3.97 -1.21
CA ALA A 65 0.08 2.82 -0.31
C ALA A 65 0.15 3.26 1.15
N ARG A 66 1.12 4.11 1.48
CA ARG A 66 1.28 4.61 2.85
C ARG A 66 0.05 5.40 3.30
N ASN A 67 -0.42 6.31 2.45
CA ASN A 67 -1.58 7.13 2.77
C ASN A 67 -2.84 6.29 2.96
N SER A 68 -3.04 5.31 2.09
CA SER A 68 -4.22 4.44 2.18
C SER A 68 -4.19 3.58 3.45
N LEU A 69 -3.03 3.04 3.79
CA LEU A 69 -2.90 2.25 5.02
C LEU A 69 -3.08 3.12 6.26
N ASN A 70 -2.57 4.34 6.25
CA ASN A 70 -2.78 5.28 7.35
C ASN A 70 -4.26 5.63 7.51
N ASN A 71 -4.97 5.86 6.41
CA ASN A 71 -6.39 6.16 6.44
C ASN A 71 -7.18 4.99 7.03
N LEU A 72 -6.86 3.77 6.61
CA LEU A 72 -7.51 2.57 7.15
C LEU A 72 -7.24 2.43 8.65
N ARG A 73 -5.99 2.64 9.06
CA ARG A 73 -5.59 2.58 10.46
C ARG A 73 -6.40 3.57 11.30
N ASN A 74 -6.43 4.82 10.84
CA ASN A 74 -7.12 5.89 11.57
C ASN A 74 -8.62 5.63 11.66
N GLU A 75 -9.20 5.11 10.60
CA GLU A 75 -10.62 4.77 10.55
C GLU A 75 -10.97 3.69 11.56
N ARG A 76 -10.13 2.66 11.66
CA ARG A 76 -10.35 1.57 12.61
C ARG A 76 -10.21 2.04 14.05
N ILE A 77 -9.22 2.90 14.32
CA ILE A 77 -9.04 3.47 15.66
C ILE A 77 -10.24 4.32 16.02
N ALA A 78 -10.71 5.16 15.10
CA ALA A 78 -11.86 6.03 15.34
C ALA A 78 -13.14 5.23 15.60
N ALA A 79 -13.26 4.06 15.01
CA ALA A 79 -14.40 3.18 15.22
C ALA A 79 -14.28 2.32 16.48
N GLY A 80 -13.21 2.48 17.25
CA GLY A 80 -12.98 1.70 18.47
C GLY A 80 -12.49 0.29 18.24
N GLY A 81 -12.01 0.00 17.03
CA GLY A 81 -11.49 -1.32 16.66
C GLY A 81 -9.98 -1.42 16.77
N TYR A 82 -9.47 -2.56 16.33
CA TYR A 82 -8.03 -2.82 16.34
C TYR A 82 -7.41 -2.49 14.99
N ALA A 83 -6.25 -1.85 15.04
CA ALA A 83 -5.52 -1.47 13.84
C ALA A 83 -4.29 -2.35 13.59
N ASP A 84 -4.18 -3.49 14.26
CA ASP A 84 -2.96 -4.30 14.24
C ASP A 84 -2.57 -4.74 12.83
N ALA A 85 -3.54 -5.13 12.02
CA ALA A 85 -3.27 -5.57 10.65
C ALA A 85 -2.77 -4.42 9.78
N ALA A 86 -3.36 -3.23 9.94
CA ALA A 86 -2.93 -2.05 9.21
C ALA A 86 -1.54 -1.61 9.66
N ASP A 87 -1.28 -1.66 10.97
CA ASP A 87 0.05 -1.34 11.51
C ASP A 87 1.11 -2.31 11.00
N ALA A 88 0.81 -3.59 10.96
CA ALA A 88 1.74 -4.60 10.45
C ALA A 88 2.08 -4.33 8.98
N ALA A 89 1.08 -4.01 8.16
CA ALA A 89 1.31 -3.70 6.75
C ALA A 89 2.13 -2.42 6.59
N LEU A 90 1.87 -1.40 7.41
CA LEU A 90 2.65 -0.16 7.39
C LEU A 90 4.11 -0.40 7.73
N ILE A 91 4.38 -1.25 8.72
CA ILE A 91 5.75 -1.60 9.08
C ILE A 91 6.47 -2.25 7.90
N LYS A 92 5.80 -3.19 7.22
CA LYS A 92 6.38 -3.82 6.04
C LYS A 92 6.65 -2.80 4.93
N LEU A 93 5.75 -1.84 4.77
CA LEU A 93 5.90 -0.82 3.75
C LEU A 93 7.08 0.10 4.05
N VAL A 94 7.18 0.61 5.28
CA VAL A 94 8.27 1.54 5.62
C VAL A 94 9.62 0.86 5.65
N LYS A 95 9.66 -0.47 5.76
CA LYS A 95 10.90 -1.24 5.67
C LYS A 95 11.27 -1.60 4.22
N ALA A 96 10.47 -1.19 3.24
CA ALA A 96 10.75 -1.47 1.84
C ALA A 96 12.08 -0.84 1.43
N LYS A 97 12.88 -1.60 0.69
CA LYS A 97 14.24 -1.21 0.33
C LYS A 97 14.46 -1.35 -1.17
N PRO A 98 15.47 -0.65 -1.72
CA PRO A 98 15.82 -0.84 -3.12
C PRO A 98 16.14 -2.32 -3.43
N PRO A 99 15.90 -2.76 -4.66
CA PRO A 99 16.10 -4.17 -5.01
C PRO A 99 17.56 -4.63 -4.89
N PHE A 100 18.50 -3.70 -4.94
CA PHE A 100 19.93 -4.02 -4.83
C PHE A 100 20.44 -3.95 -3.38
N TRP A 101 19.54 -3.73 -2.41
CA TRP A 101 19.94 -3.60 -1.01
C TRP A 101 20.35 -4.97 -0.47
N PRO A 102 21.59 -5.10 0.07
CA PRO A 102 22.11 -6.41 0.46
C PRO A 102 21.61 -6.91 1.82
N PHE A 103 20.98 -6.05 2.61
CA PHE A 103 20.60 -6.38 3.99
C PHE A 103 19.09 -6.40 4.15
N TRP A 104 18.48 -7.42 3.65
CA TRP A 104 17.03 -7.58 3.81
C TRP A 104 16.66 -8.01 5.21
#